data_20a8ccbc045ea68de34fc0d01d44646c
#
_entry.id   20a8ccbc045ea68de34fc0d01d44646c
#
_cell.length_a   1.000
_cell.length_b   1.000
_cell.length_c   1.000
_cell.angle_alpha   90.00
_cell.angle_beta   90.00
_cell.angle_gamma   90.00
#
_symmetry.space_group_name_H-M   'P 1'
#
loop_
_entity.id
_entity.type
_entity.pdbx_description
1 polymer ?
#
loop_
_entity_poly.entity_id
_entity_poly.type
_entity_poly.pdbx_seq_one_letter_code
_entity_poly.pdbx_strand_id
1 'polypeptide(L)'
;MVKIKALILAADHKNSIPSCFNLTVGFVNLLEYHLKLLKLLGFKSKEICIVAGKNEKWQSLYTQIDSKYKLFKIDNLNKRSFISLKNFCEEEFDNLSDSLLILNANCFFELKDLSNLLENKNPKALSFMINNTNYQSLELINQNNKIAKINKKPNRIPYLSYAGALFLNKEQIAKIKNFKKCPNKAYIDVLVNDLKFNLEAVKLWKHSANSSLIGGSYAGCSKLHLVKKEAEQMGNEKLINEINWINALPQNLKANFPNILEYQCGESNTWYLMPFYDLENLREKILSGKFSSEQALYFIDKILHFSFTNLNHKRSKEVPKDYLFKKYFNRVLQRMEALENITPYNTILKAKHIIINQKIYPNLKELINKLIAFEEESGFFTPKELVMAHGDLHFQNILIDELNDNFILLDPRGDAWLDIYYDLGKIWHSCNGLYDFIHTELSEMTILKQDNDSIEFNFTLSDDKELIKTYENIKNAIIKLLETKFAKELNDQNWLLKTLFAEAMHFASLMHFHLKYDGIENRSVCLYLQSIILCDYLLTNLQGI
;
A
#
# COMPACT_ATOMS: atom_id res chain seq x y z
N MET A 1 -24.50 38.98 -6.14
CA MET A 1 -23.79 37.71 -6.36
C MET A 1 -24.00 36.84 -5.15
N VAL A 2 -24.41 35.59 -5.35
CA VAL A 2 -24.55 34.59 -4.29
C VAL A 2 -23.16 34.30 -3.73
N LYS A 3 -22.95 34.48 -2.42
CA LYS A 3 -21.67 34.15 -1.78
C LYS A 3 -21.63 32.67 -1.48
N ILE A 4 -20.71 31.96 -2.12
CA ILE A 4 -20.46 30.54 -1.88
C ILE A 4 -19.23 30.42 -0.99
N LYS A 5 -19.31 29.64 0.11
CA LYS A 5 -18.15 29.20 0.88
C LYS A 5 -17.78 27.77 0.49
N ALA A 6 -16.50 27.42 0.57
CA ALA A 6 -16.02 26.07 0.40
C ALA A 6 -15.50 25.51 1.72
N LEU A 7 -15.85 24.27 2.03
CA LEU A 7 -15.43 23.55 3.22
C LEU A 7 -14.70 22.27 2.81
N ILE A 8 -13.43 22.16 3.18
CA ILE A 8 -12.64 20.95 2.99
C ILE A 8 -12.60 20.17 4.31
N LEU A 9 -13.14 18.97 4.32
CA LEU A 9 -13.11 18.06 5.47
C LEU A 9 -11.83 17.25 5.45
N ALA A 10 -10.79 17.74 6.17
CA ALA A 10 -9.45 17.15 6.20
C ALA A 10 -9.14 16.37 7.49
N ALA A 11 -10.11 16.21 8.40
CA ALA A 11 -9.96 15.46 9.63
C ALA A 11 -10.30 13.99 9.42
N ASP A 12 -9.28 13.16 9.30
CA ASP A 12 -9.41 11.69 9.20
C ASP A 12 -9.19 11.01 10.57
N HIS A 13 -8.50 9.89 10.65
CA HIS A 13 -8.35 9.06 11.83
C HIS A 13 -7.43 9.65 12.93
N LYS A 14 -7.63 9.22 14.18
CA LYS A 14 -6.98 9.74 15.39
C LYS A 14 -5.46 9.71 15.41
N ASN A 15 -4.82 8.75 14.75
CA ASN A 15 -3.40 8.44 14.94
C ASN A 15 -2.55 8.44 13.66
N SER A 16 -3.13 8.67 12.49
CA SER A 16 -2.41 8.69 11.21
C SER A 16 -2.32 10.09 10.63
N ILE A 17 -1.31 10.34 9.79
CA ILE A 17 -1.26 11.54 8.95
C ILE A 17 -2.53 11.57 8.09
N PRO A 18 -3.26 12.70 8.02
CA PRO A 18 -4.46 12.78 7.19
C PRO A 18 -4.15 12.36 5.76
N SER A 19 -4.98 11.50 5.17
CA SER A 19 -4.75 10.93 3.84
C SER A 19 -4.58 11.99 2.75
N CYS A 20 -5.16 13.18 2.93
CA CYS A 20 -4.99 14.29 1.99
C CYS A 20 -3.55 14.84 1.89
N PHE A 21 -2.68 14.56 2.86
CA PHE A 21 -1.25 14.89 2.78
C PHE A 21 -0.41 13.77 2.19
N ASN A 22 -0.87 12.52 2.31
CA ASN A 22 -0.16 11.35 1.79
C ASN A 22 -0.52 11.05 0.32
N LEU A 23 -1.70 11.49 -0.12
CA LEU A 23 -2.16 11.35 -1.51
C LEU A 23 -1.71 12.56 -2.32
N THR A 24 -1.05 12.34 -3.45
CA THR A 24 -0.57 13.41 -4.32
C THR A 24 -1.28 13.40 -5.68
N VAL A 25 -1.38 14.58 -6.28
CA VAL A 25 -1.86 14.79 -7.65
C VAL A 25 -0.79 15.56 -8.39
N GLY A 26 -0.05 14.89 -9.24
CA GLY A 26 1.16 15.47 -9.83
C GLY A 26 2.19 15.80 -8.74
N PHE A 27 2.55 17.10 -8.61
CA PHE A 27 3.59 17.59 -7.70
C PHE A 27 3.08 18.12 -6.36
N VAL A 28 1.76 18.03 -6.10
CA VAL A 28 1.15 18.61 -4.90
C VAL A 28 0.34 17.55 -4.16
N ASN A 29 0.26 17.67 -2.83
CA ASN A 29 -0.63 16.82 -2.08
C ASN A 29 -2.11 17.10 -2.42
N LEU A 30 -3.00 16.17 -2.08
CA LEU A 30 -4.41 16.25 -2.48
C LEU A 30 -5.11 17.48 -1.87
N LEU A 31 -4.70 17.91 -0.69
CA LEU A 31 -5.26 19.13 -0.07
C LEU A 31 -4.86 20.39 -0.87
N GLU A 32 -3.59 20.52 -1.23
CA GLU A 32 -3.12 21.64 -2.08
C GLU A 32 -3.78 21.60 -3.46
N TYR A 33 -3.98 20.40 -4.01
CA TYR A 33 -4.71 20.23 -5.25
C TYR A 33 -6.15 20.77 -5.15
N HIS A 34 -6.90 20.44 -4.07
CA HIS A 34 -8.24 20.98 -3.84
C HIS A 34 -8.22 22.50 -3.73
N LEU A 35 -7.23 23.06 -3.03
CA LEU A 35 -7.09 24.51 -2.92
C LEU A 35 -6.86 25.17 -4.29
N LYS A 36 -6.07 24.54 -5.17
CA LYS A 36 -5.88 25.01 -6.55
C LYS A 36 -7.17 24.92 -7.37
N LEU A 37 -7.92 23.81 -7.27
CA LEU A 37 -9.21 23.65 -7.95
C LEU A 37 -10.20 24.74 -7.53
N LEU A 38 -10.31 24.99 -6.22
CA LEU A 38 -11.22 26.03 -5.70
C LEU A 38 -10.83 27.44 -6.18
N LYS A 39 -9.53 27.73 -6.28
CA LYS A 39 -9.06 28.99 -6.89
C LYS A 39 -9.44 29.12 -8.36
N LEU A 40 -9.30 28.04 -9.14
CA LEU A 40 -9.71 28.00 -10.55
C LEU A 40 -11.23 28.18 -10.72
N LEU A 41 -12.02 27.73 -9.74
CA LEU A 41 -13.46 27.97 -9.68
C LEU A 41 -13.84 29.39 -9.18
N GLY A 42 -12.86 30.24 -8.90
CA GLY A 42 -13.06 31.63 -8.51
C GLY A 42 -13.23 31.89 -7.00
N PHE A 43 -13.03 30.87 -6.15
CA PHE A 43 -13.08 31.07 -4.69
C PHE A 43 -11.88 31.89 -4.20
N LYS A 44 -12.16 32.90 -3.39
CA LYS A 44 -11.13 33.66 -2.67
C LYS A 44 -10.67 32.88 -1.44
N SER A 45 -9.42 33.02 -1.03
CA SER A 45 -8.85 32.27 0.11
C SER A 45 -9.70 32.39 1.39
N LYS A 46 -10.28 33.60 1.67
CA LYS A 46 -11.17 33.83 2.80
C LYS A 46 -12.53 33.14 2.74
N GLU A 47 -12.90 32.60 1.58
CA GLU A 47 -14.14 31.86 1.35
C GLU A 47 -13.94 30.34 1.49
N ILE A 48 -12.68 29.91 1.69
CA ILE A 48 -12.29 28.51 1.85
C ILE A 48 -11.95 28.26 3.32
N CYS A 49 -12.60 27.26 3.90
CA CYS A 49 -12.33 26.79 5.26
C CYS A 49 -11.90 25.32 5.22
N ILE A 50 -10.91 24.97 6.05
CA ILE A 50 -10.40 23.60 6.19
C ILE A 50 -10.72 23.12 7.60
N VAL A 51 -11.45 22.02 7.72
CA VAL A 51 -11.72 21.35 9.00
C VAL A 51 -10.58 20.39 9.32
N ALA A 52 -9.88 20.68 10.40
CA ALA A 52 -8.71 19.91 10.84
C ALA A 52 -8.88 19.41 12.28
N GLY A 53 -8.20 18.33 12.64
CA GLY A 53 -8.12 17.85 14.01
C GLY A 53 -7.20 18.74 14.87
N LYS A 54 -7.47 18.81 16.18
CA LYS A 54 -6.62 19.52 17.15
C LYS A 54 -5.36 18.73 17.59
N ASN A 55 -5.06 17.58 17.01
CA ASN A 55 -3.90 16.78 17.38
C ASN A 55 -2.60 17.54 17.05
N GLU A 56 -1.73 17.72 18.05
CA GLU A 56 -0.45 18.46 17.93
C GLU A 56 0.47 17.88 16.85
N LYS A 57 0.44 16.57 16.63
CA LYS A 57 1.22 15.92 15.55
C LYS A 57 0.86 16.43 14.15
N TRP A 58 -0.34 16.96 13.96
CA TRP A 58 -0.82 17.46 12.67
C TRP A 58 -0.71 18.98 12.55
N GLN A 59 -0.50 19.68 13.64
CA GLN A 59 -0.39 21.15 13.60
C GLN A 59 0.76 21.61 12.70
N SER A 60 1.88 20.90 12.72
CA SER A 60 3.03 21.21 11.84
C SER A 60 2.70 21.05 10.35
N LEU A 61 1.83 20.11 9.99
CA LEU A 61 1.39 19.92 8.60
C LEU A 61 0.44 21.03 8.15
N TYR A 62 -0.46 21.46 9.04
CA TYR A 62 -1.38 22.55 8.74
C TYR A 62 -0.72 23.94 8.78
N THR A 63 0.40 24.12 9.47
CA THR A 63 1.18 25.36 9.43
C THR A 63 1.90 25.57 8.10
N GLN A 64 2.07 24.51 7.30
CA GLN A 64 2.57 24.61 5.92
C GLN A 64 1.50 25.15 4.94
N ILE A 65 0.22 25.09 5.34
CA ILE A 65 -0.85 25.69 4.57
C ILE A 65 -0.77 27.20 4.75
N ASP A 66 -0.75 27.93 3.64
CA ASP A 66 -0.73 29.39 3.62
C ASP A 66 -1.74 29.96 4.63
N SER A 67 -1.28 30.83 5.54
CA SER A 67 -2.09 31.49 6.59
C SER A 67 -3.32 32.27 6.09
N LYS A 68 -3.48 32.37 4.77
CA LYS A 68 -4.64 32.96 4.10
C LYS A 68 -5.92 32.14 4.19
N TYR A 69 -5.83 30.83 4.50
CA TYR A 69 -6.99 29.97 4.62
C TYR A 69 -7.47 29.85 6.06
N LYS A 70 -8.78 29.76 6.26
CA LYS A 70 -9.34 29.60 7.58
C LYS A 70 -9.29 28.14 8.04
N LEU A 71 -8.66 27.88 9.18
CA LEU A 71 -8.63 26.57 9.83
C LEU A 71 -9.72 26.50 10.90
N PHE A 72 -10.61 25.52 10.77
CA PHE A 72 -11.62 25.19 11.78
C PHE A 72 -11.18 23.92 12.53
N LYS A 73 -10.81 24.08 13.81
CA LYS A 73 -10.23 22.99 14.62
C LYS A 73 -11.32 22.29 15.43
N ILE A 74 -11.37 20.96 15.34
CA ILE A 74 -12.31 20.11 16.10
C ILE A 74 -11.59 19.26 17.15
N ASP A 75 -12.17 19.21 18.38
CA ASP A 75 -11.57 18.56 19.54
C ASP A 75 -11.64 17.04 19.54
N ASN A 76 -12.58 16.45 18.82
CA ASN A 76 -12.91 15.04 18.97
C ASN A 76 -13.12 14.34 17.62
N LEU A 77 -12.04 13.75 17.09
CA LEU A 77 -12.02 13.02 15.83
C LEU A 77 -12.86 11.73 15.82
N ASN A 78 -13.28 11.22 17.00
CA ASN A 78 -14.20 10.07 17.11
C ASN A 78 -15.65 10.43 16.72
N LYS A 79 -15.95 11.71 16.57
CA LYS A 79 -17.28 12.15 16.15
C LYS A 79 -17.30 12.26 14.63
N ARG A 80 -18.16 11.48 14.02
CA ARG A 80 -18.32 11.42 12.56
C ARG A 80 -18.65 12.78 11.99
N SER A 81 -18.36 12.97 10.74
CA SER A 81 -18.35 14.21 9.96
C SER A 81 -19.60 15.10 10.07
N PHE A 82 -20.79 14.60 10.49
CA PHE A 82 -21.98 15.43 10.64
C PHE A 82 -21.84 16.47 11.76
N ILE A 83 -21.24 16.10 12.91
CA ILE A 83 -21.06 17.05 14.02
C ILE A 83 -20.10 18.17 13.62
N SER A 84 -19.04 17.81 12.88
CA SER A 84 -18.08 18.79 12.36
C SER A 84 -18.75 19.75 11.37
N LEU A 85 -19.59 19.23 10.50
CA LEU A 85 -20.37 20.05 9.56
C LEU A 85 -21.36 20.96 10.28
N LYS A 86 -22.06 20.44 11.28
CA LYS A 86 -23.03 21.22 12.07
C LYS A 86 -22.36 22.34 12.84
N ASN A 87 -21.29 22.04 13.59
CA ASN A 87 -20.53 23.05 14.34
C ASN A 87 -20.00 24.14 13.41
N PHE A 88 -19.45 23.75 12.26
CA PHE A 88 -19.03 24.71 11.24
C PHE A 88 -20.18 25.58 10.76
N CYS A 89 -21.37 25.03 10.48
CA CYS A 89 -22.54 25.79 10.07
C CYS A 89 -23.04 26.75 11.17
N GLU A 90 -22.94 26.35 12.44
CA GLU A 90 -23.36 27.18 13.57
C GLU A 90 -22.41 28.35 13.83
N GLU A 91 -21.08 28.12 13.73
CA GLU A 91 -20.08 29.15 14.09
C GLU A 91 -19.70 30.06 12.91
N GLU A 92 -19.66 29.52 11.70
CA GLU A 92 -19.06 30.18 10.55
C GLU A 92 -20.06 30.68 9.50
N PHE A 93 -21.31 30.21 9.59
CA PHE A 93 -22.32 30.60 8.62
C PHE A 93 -23.19 31.74 9.17
N ASP A 94 -22.73 32.96 8.95
CA ASP A 94 -23.56 34.16 9.17
C ASP A 94 -24.67 34.23 8.12
N ASN A 95 -25.67 35.07 8.37
CA ASN A 95 -26.80 35.34 7.47
C ASN A 95 -26.41 35.84 6.07
N LEU A 96 -25.13 36.00 5.79
CA LEU A 96 -24.56 36.59 4.56
C LEU A 96 -24.07 35.58 3.51
N SER A 97 -23.98 34.28 3.85
CA SER A 97 -23.52 33.24 2.88
C SER A 97 -24.71 32.43 2.40
N ASP A 98 -24.87 32.34 1.08
CA ASP A 98 -26.06 31.74 0.49
C ASP A 98 -25.90 30.23 0.17
N SER A 99 -24.68 29.72 0.10
CA SER A 99 -24.42 28.35 -0.32
C SER A 99 -23.09 27.80 0.20
N LEU A 100 -22.98 26.48 0.28
CA LEU A 100 -21.80 25.76 0.79
C LEU A 100 -21.41 24.61 -0.16
N LEU A 101 -20.16 24.62 -0.64
CA LEU A 101 -19.52 23.51 -1.30
C LEU A 101 -18.71 22.72 -0.25
N ILE A 102 -18.97 21.43 -0.10
CA ILE A 102 -18.27 20.53 0.84
C ILE A 102 -17.45 19.54 0.03
N LEU A 103 -16.17 19.41 0.36
CA LEU A 103 -15.24 18.46 -0.24
C LEU A 103 -14.63 17.57 0.85
N ASN A 104 -14.65 16.26 0.65
CA ASN A 104 -13.85 15.34 1.45
C ASN A 104 -12.40 15.42 0.96
N ALA A 105 -11.48 15.75 1.85
CA ALA A 105 -10.07 15.97 1.48
C ALA A 105 -9.34 14.72 0.98
N ASN A 106 -9.89 13.52 1.24
CA ASN A 106 -9.35 12.25 0.76
C ASN A 106 -9.94 11.76 -0.58
N CYS A 107 -10.73 12.58 -1.25
CA CYS A 107 -11.33 12.27 -2.55
C CYS A 107 -10.69 13.11 -3.65
N PHE A 108 -10.55 12.53 -4.82
CA PHE A 108 -10.08 13.22 -6.01
C PHE A 108 -11.26 13.76 -6.81
N PHE A 109 -11.13 14.98 -7.33
CA PHE A 109 -12.12 15.64 -8.19
C PHE A 109 -11.43 16.29 -9.38
N GLU A 110 -12.06 16.28 -10.53
CA GLU A 110 -11.67 17.12 -11.66
C GLU A 110 -12.38 18.48 -11.59
N LEU A 111 -11.82 19.49 -12.23
CA LEU A 111 -12.42 20.82 -12.30
C LEU A 111 -13.84 20.79 -12.85
N LYS A 112 -14.08 19.94 -13.87
CA LYS A 112 -15.38 19.76 -14.51
C LYS A 112 -16.43 19.19 -13.55
N ASP A 113 -16.04 18.26 -12.69
CA ASP A 113 -16.96 17.66 -11.70
C ASP A 113 -17.46 18.69 -10.70
N LEU A 114 -16.55 19.53 -10.19
CA LEU A 114 -16.90 20.60 -9.25
C LEU A 114 -17.68 21.73 -9.95
N SER A 115 -17.37 22.06 -11.20
CA SER A 115 -18.14 23.01 -12.00
C SER A 115 -19.59 22.55 -12.16
N ASN A 116 -19.82 21.28 -12.47
CA ASN A 116 -21.17 20.70 -12.63
C ASN A 116 -21.98 20.74 -11.33
N LEU A 117 -21.31 20.60 -10.16
CA LEU A 117 -21.97 20.79 -8.86
C LEU A 117 -22.48 22.23 -8.65
N LEU A 118 -21.73 23.21 -9.12
CA LEU A 118 -22.04 24.63 -8.93
C LEU A 118 -23.06 25.16 -9.93
N GLU A 119 -23.35 24.42 -11.00
CA GLU A 119 -24.36 24.80 -11.98
C GLU A 119 -25.77 24.79 -11.37
N ASN A 120 -26.59 25.77 -11.75
CA ASN A 120 -28.01 25.90 -11.41
C ASN A 120 -28.35 26.05 -9.92
N LYS A 121 -27.39 26.14 -9.01
CA LYS A 121 -27.54 26.40 -7.56
C LYS A 121 -28.49 25.46 -6.81
N ASN A 122 -28.83 24.31 -7.37
CA ASN A 122 -29.61 23.29 -6.72
C ASN A 122 -28.72 22.43 -5.81
N PRO A 123 -29.26 21.89 -4.70
CA PRO A 123 -28.50 20.95 -3.87
C PRO A 123 -28.15 19.68 -4.66
N LYS A 124 -26.84 19.39 -4.75
CA LYS A 124 -26.30 18.29 -5.57
C LYS A 124 -25.25 17.50 -4.81
N ALA A 125 -25.13 16.21 -5.10
CA ALA A 125 -24.06 15.37 -4.61
C ALA A 125 -23.36 14.65 -5.76
N LEU A 126 -22.03 14.64 -5.76
CA LEU A 126 -21.27 13.81 -6.69
C LEU A 126 -21.43 12.32 -6.37
N SER A 127 -21.60 11.54 -7.42
CA SER A 127 -21.85 10.11 -7.33
C SER A 127 -21.12 9.34 -8.43
N PHE A 128 -20.85 8.06 -8.18
CA PHE A 128 -20.24 7.14 -9.15
C PHE A 128 -20.82 5.74 -9.03
N MET A 129 -20.69 4.94 -10.09
CA MET A 129 -21.16 3.55 -10.11
C MET A 129 -20.08 2.60 -9.56
N ILE A 130 -20.47 1.72 -8.67
CA ILE A 130 -19.64 0.61 -8.19
C ILE A 130 -20.12 -0.69 -8.84
N ASN A 131 -19.19 -1.37 -9.49
CA ASN A 131 -19.44 -2.61 -10.24
C ASN A 131 -18.86 -3.85 -9.55
N ASN A 132 -18.23 -3.71 -8.37
CA ASN A 132 -17.66 -4.84 -7.64
C ASN A 132 -18.02 -4.83 -6.14
N THR A 133 -17.83 -5.95 -5.44
CA THR A 133 -18.22 -6.17 -4.04
C THR A 133 -17.26 -5.59 -3.00
N ASN A 134 -16.08 -5.16 -3.39
CA ASN A 134 -14.99 -4.82 -2.45
C ASN A 134 -15.05 -3.41 -1.88
N TYR A 135 -15.99 -2.58 -2.34
CA TYR A 135 -16.13 -1.23 -1.82
C TYR A 135 -17.11 -1.18 -0.64
N GLN A 136 -16.60 -0.88 0.55
CA GLN A 136 -17.45 -0.50 1.70
C GLN A 136 -17.90 0.96 1.53
N SER A 137 -18.83 1.20 0.63
CA SER A 137 -19.35 2.53 0.37
C SER A 137 -20.86 2.61 0.59
N LEU A 138 -21.33 3.84 0.75
CA LEU A 138 -22.76 4.09 0.96
C LEU A 138 -23.50 4.00 -0.38
N GLU A 139 -24.47 3.10 -0.50
CA GLU A 139 -25.35 3.03 -1.65
C GLU A 139 -26.33 4.21 -1.64
N LEU A 140 -26.35 4.97 -2.75
CA LEU A 140 -27.32 6.03 -3.00
C LEU A 140 -28.50 5.47 -3.78
N ILE A 141 -29.68 5.43 -3.17
CA ILE A 141 -30.90 5.06 -3.88
C ILE A 141 -31.43 6.29 -4.59
N ASN A 142 -31.34 6.27 -5.91
CA ASN A 142 -31.77 7.35 -6.78
C ASN A 142 -33.18 7.09 -7.30
N GLN A 143 -34.08 8.07 -7.10
CA GLN A 143 -35.44 8.10 -7.67
C GLN A 143 -35.64 9.43 -8.38
N ASN A 144 -35.98 9.40 -9.67
CA ASN A 144 -36.20 10.61 -10.49
C ASN A 144 -35.05 11.60 -10.45
N ASN A 145 -33.81 11.15 -10.61
CA ASN A 145 -32.55 11.92 -10.49
C ASN A 145 -32.30 12.55 -9.14
N LYS A 146 -33.02 12.16 -8.09
CA LYS A 146 -32.80 12.63 -6.72
C LYS A 146 -32.45 11.48 -5.81
N ILE A 147 -31.48 11.72 -4.90
CA ILE A 147 -31.08 10.76 -3.90
C ILE A 147 -32.16 10.69 -2.82
N ALA A 148 -32.92 9.62 -2.81
CA ALA A 148 -34.07 9.44 -1.90
C ALA A 148 -33.67 8.76 -0.59
N LYS A 149 -32.64 7.92 -0.58
CA LYS A 149 -32.21 7.14 0.58
C LYS A 149 -30.74 6.73 0.46
N ILE A 150 -30.11 6.50 1.61
CA ILE A 150 -28.76 5.93 1.72
C ILE A 150 -28.81 4.61 2.48
N ASN A 151 -28.27 3.55 1.89
CA ASN A 151 -28.08 2.25 2.53
C ASN A 151 -26.62 2.07 2.92
N LYS A 152 -26.38 1.54 4.14
CA LYS A 152 -25.03 1.24 4.63
C LYS A 152 -24.48 -0.08 4.10
N LYS A 153 -25.36 -0.98 3.66
CA LYS A 153 -25.01 -2.25 3.04
C LYS A 153 -25.71 -2.30 1.69
N PRO A 154 -24.99 -2.22 0.58
CA PRO A 154 -25.57 -2.35 -0.74
C PRO A 154 -26.16 -3.76 -0.94
N ASN A 155 -27.36 -3.81 -1.50
CA ASN A 155 -28.07 -5.08 -1.73
C ASN A 155 -27.91 -5.60 -3.17
N ARG A 156 -27.29 -4.80 -4.06
CA ARG A 156 -27.13 -5.11 -5.49
C ARG A 156 -25.83 -4.51 -6.01
N ILE A 157 -25.31 -5.13 -7.06
CA ILE A 157 -24.25 -4.63 -7.89
C ILE A 157 -24.77 -4.59 -9.32
N PRO A 158 -24.56 -3.51 -10.08
CA PRO A 158 -23.92 -2.25 -9.71
C PRO A 158 -24.81 -1.35 -8.84
N TYR A 159 -24.18 -0.48 -8.04
CA TYR A 159 -24.90 0.53 -7.24
C TYR A 159 -24.23 1.91 -7.33
N LEU A 160 -25.04 2.97 -7.11
CA LEU A 160 -24.55 4.34 -7.07
C LEU A 160 -24.00 4.67 -5.70
N SER A 161 -22.81 5.26 -5.63
CA SER A 161 -22.17 5.66 -4.37
C SER A 161 -21.84 7.14 -4.32
N TYR A 162 -21.71 7.67 -3.10
CA TYR A 162 -21.32 9.07 -2.85
C TYR A 162 -19.81 9.27 -3.09
N ALA A 163 -19.47 10.29 -3.87
CA ALA A 163 -18.11 10.55 -4.31
C ALA A 163 -17.34 11.58 -3.48
N GLY A 164 -17.88 12.03 -2.36
CA GLY A 164 -17.16 12.91 -1.42
C GLY A 164 -17.29 14.40 -1.68
N ALA A 165 -18.11 14.86 -2.62
CA ALA A 165 -18.40 16.28 -2.80
C ALA A 165 -19.91 16.59 -2.85
N LEU A 166 -20.29 17.71 -2.24
CA LEU A 166 -21.68 18.07 -2.00
C LEU A 166 -21.85 19.59 -2.08
N PHE A 167 -22.90 20.04 -2.78
CA PHE A 167 -23.33 21.44 -2.80
C PHE A 167 -24.67 21.60 -2.10
N LEU A 168 -24.73 22.55 -1.17
CA LEU A 168 -25.94 22.90 -0.39
C LEU A 168 -26.25 24.38 -0.56
N ASN A 169 -27.53 24.71 -0.63
CA ASN A 169 -28.00 26.08 -0.62
C ASN A 169 -28.39 26.54 0.81
N LYS A 170 -28.81 27.77 0.94
CA LYS A 170 -29.16 28.44 2.23
C LYS A 170 -30.23 27.65 3.02
N GLU A 171 -31.21 27.08 2.34
CA GLU A 171 -32.29 26.35 3.00
C GLU A 171 -31.80 25.10 3.72
N GLN A 172 -30.91 24.29 3.06
CA GLN A 172 -30.33 23.11 3.66
C GLN A 172 -29.38 23.47 4.82
N ILE A 173 -28.62 24.53 4.68
CA ILE A 173 -27.73 25.03 5.76
C ILE A 173 -28.54 25.40 6.99
N ALA A 174 -29.63 26.16 6.83
CA ALA A 174 -30.53 26.51 7.92
C ALA A 174 -31.13 25.26 8.62
N LYS A 175 -31.50 24.21 7.86
CA LYS A 175 -31.98 22.95 8.42
C LYS A 175 -30.90 22.22 9.22
N ILE A 176 -29.62 22.26 8.77
CA ILE A 176 -28.48 21.68 9.51
C ILE A 176 -28.29 22.40 10.84
N LYS A 177 -28.26 23.74 10.85
CA LYS A 177 -28.10 24.56 12.07
C LYS A 177 -29.19 24.25 13.10
N ASN A 178 -30.45 24.16 12.66
CA ASN A 178 -31.61 23.96 13.51
C ASN A 178 -31.83 22.51 13.95
N PHE A 179 -31.02 21.55 13.44
CA PHE A 179 -31.19 20.14 13.76
C PHE A 179 -30.72 19.83 15.19
N LYS A 180 -31.65 19.54 16.09
CA LYS A 180 -31.36 19.34 17.52
C LYS A 180 -30.58 18.08 17.85
N LYS A 181 -30.68 17.04 17.00
CA LYS A 181 -29.96 15.77 17.20
C LYS A 181 -28.54 15.87 16.65
N CYS A 182 -27.58 15.25 17.35
CA CYS A 182 -26.20 15.11 16.90
C CYS A 182 -25.85 13.62 16.74
N PRO A 183 -26.42 12.93 15.71
CA PRO A 183 -26.18 11.50 15.54
C PRO A 183 -24.73 11.21 15.18
N ASN A 184 -24.18 10.13 15.75
CA ASN A 184 -22.85 9.66 15.39
C ASN A 184 -22.87 8.89 14.06
N LYS A 185 -23.16 9.60 12.97
CA LYS A 185 -23.29 9.05 11.61
C LYS A 185 -22.50 9.90 10.60
N ALA A 186 -22.23 9.34 9.43
CA ALA A 186 -21.68 10.09 8.31
C ALA A 186 -22.62 11.25 7.93
N TYR A 187 -22.10 12.45 7.65
CA TYR A 187 -22.94 13.62 7.38
C TYR A 187 -23.94 13.38 6.22
N ILE A 188 -23.50 12.72 5.16
CA ILE A 188 -24.38 12.45 4.01
C ILE A 188 -25.57 11.53 4.37
N ASP A 189 -25.37 10.55 5.27
CA ASP A 189 -26.44 9.70 5.80
C ASP A 189 -27.47 10.51 6.58
N VAL A 190 -27.01 11.45 7.43
CA VAL A 190 -27.89 12.34 8.21
C VAL A 190 -28.66 13.28 7.29
N LEU A 191 -27.97 13.88 6.32
CA LEU A 191 -28.61 14.84 5.40
C LEU A 191 -29.74 14.18 4.61
N VAL A 192 -29.53 12.98 4.10
CA VAL A 192 -30.52 12.29 3.27
C VAL A 192 -31.55 11.52 4.11
N ASN A 193 -31.11 10.70 5.07
CA ASN A 193 -32.02 9.81 5.80
C ASN A 193 -32.76 10.48 6.96
N ASP A 194 -32.08 11.39 7.68
CA ASP A 194 -32.66 12.03 8.87
C ASP A 194 -33.27 13.41 8.52
N LEU A 195 -32.57 14.25 7.77
CA LEU A 195 -33.04 15.58 7.36
C LEU A 195 -33.86 15.62 6.07
N LYS A 196 -33.95 14.49 5.36
CA LYS A 196 -34.72 14.30 4.13
C LYS A 196 -34.37 15.30 3.02
N PHE A 197 -33.07 15.57 2.84
CA PHE A 197 -32.62 16.43 1.75
C PHE A 197 -32.82 15.77 0.40
N ASN A 198 -33.38 16.53 -0.51
CA ASN A 198 -33.53 16.16 -1.92
C ASN A 198 -32.26 16.62 -2.67
N LEU A 199 -31.28 15.74 -2.81
CA LEU A 199 -30.03 16.03 -3.51
C LEU A 199 -30.09 15.47 -4.93
N GLU A 200 -29.74 16.27 -5.91
CA GLU A 200 -29.55 15.79 -7.28
C GLU A 200 -28.24 14.98 -7.38
N ALA A 201 -28.29 13.80 -7.98
CA ALA A 201 -27.12 12.97 -8.19
C ALA A 201 -26.38 13.40 -9.46
N VAL A 202 -25.17 13.95 -9.32
CA VAL A 202 -24.28 14.30 -10.42
C VAL A 202 -23.24 13.20 -10.59
N LYS A 203 -23.17 12.58 -11.78
CA LYS A 203 -22.20 11.52 -12.05
C LYS A 203 -20.80 12.12 -12.23
N LEU A 204 -19.84 11.56 -11.55
CA LEU A 204 -18.42 11.76 -11.82
C LEU A 204 -18.05 11.22 -13.20
N TRP A 205 -17.21 11.96 -13.89
CA TRP A 205 -16.62 11.49 -15.13
C TRP A 205 -15.69 10.29 -14.90
N LYS A 206 -14.89 10.33 -13.80
CA LYS A 206 -13.97 9.26 -13.42
C LYS A 206 -13.73 9.29 -11.91
N HIS A 207 -13.70 8.14 -11.26
CA HIS A 207 -13.57 8.04 -9.81
C HIS A 207 -12.30 7.31 -9.36
N SER A 208 -11.65 7.84 -8.31
CA SER A 208 -10.70 7.10 -7.49
C SER A 208 -10.89 7.47 -6.02
N ALA A 209 -11.55 6.60 -5.25
CA ALA A 209 -11.52 6.65 -3.81
C ALA A 209 -10.66 5.51 -3.28
N ASN A 210 -9.76 5.82 -2.33
CA ASN A 210 -9.00 4.87 -1.49
C ASN A 210 -8.74 3.49 -2.11
N SER A 211 -7.88 3.39 -3.11
CA SER A 211 -7.13 2.17 -3.32
C SER A 211 -5.84 2.32 -2.54
N SER A 212 -5.51 1.34 -1.71
CA SER A 212 -4.18 1.17 -1.15
C SER A 212 -3.18 1.25 -2.29
N LEU A 213 -2.44 2.35 -2.36
CA LEU A 213 -1.51 2.59 -3.45
C LEU A 213 -0.37 1.61 -3.34
N ILE A 214 -0.11 0.98 -4.46
CA ILE A 214 0.94 0.01 -4.71
C ILE A 214 2.29 0.62 -4.37
N GLY A 215 3.09 -0.08 -3.63
CA GLY A 215 4.49 0.24 -3.55
C GLY A 215 5.07 0.14 -2.17
N GLY A 216 5.85 -0.87 -1.98
CA GLY A 216 6.84 -0.91 -0.93
C GLY A 216 7.94 0.09 -1.23
N SER A 217 8.42 0.72 -0.19
CA SER A 217 9.70 1.41 -0.04
C SER A 217 10.08 2.54 -1.00
N TYR A 218 10.12 3.75 -0.49
CA TYR A 218 10.79 4.96 -1.03
C TYR A 218 10.16 5.64 -2.25
N ALA A 219 8.95 5.30 -2.68
CA ALA A 219 8.26 6.03 -3.74
C ALA A 219 6.81 6.34 -3.38
N GLY A 220 6.42 7.61 -3.45
CA GLY A 220 5.02 8.05 -3.41
C GLY A 220 4.35 7.83 -4.75
N CYS A 221 3.10 7.35 -4.77
CA CYS A 221 2.31 7.21 -5.98
C CYS A 221 1.08 8.11 -5.93
N SER A 222 0.82 8.86 -7.01
CA SER A 222 -0.41 9.63 -7.20
C SER A 222 -1.25 9.05 -8.32
N LYS A 223 -2.57 8.94 -8.07
CA LYS A 223 -3.49 8.32 -9.02
C LYS A 223 -4.18 9.37 -9.89
N LEU A 224 -3.71 9.49 -11.10
CA LEU A 224 -4.48 9.97 -12.26
C LEU A 224 -4.68 8.76 -13.18
N HIS A 225 -5.19 8.92 -14.40
CA HIS A 225 -5.05 7.87 -15.43
C HIS A 225 -3.58 7.50 -15.68
N LEU A 226 -2.70 8.29 -15.10
CA LEU A 226 -1.27 8.08 -14.98
C LEU A 226 -0.91 7.97 -13.50
N VAL A 227 0.02 7.10 -13.20
CA VAL A 227 0.69 7.01 -11.91
C VAL A 227 2.04 7.68 -12.03
N LYS A 228 2.32 8.65 -11.18
CA LYS A 228 3.67 9.17 -10.99
C LYS A 228 4.31 8.42 -9.84
N LYS A 229 5.41 7.73 -10.11
CA LYS A 229 6.31 7.15 -9.11
C LYS A 229 7.49 8.09 -8.91
N GLU A 230 7.71 8.55 -7.69
CA GLU A 230 8.71 9.56 -7.35
C GLU A 230 9.57 9.07 -6.18
N ALA A 231 10.88 9.25 -6.29
CA ALA A 231 11.80 8.84 -5.25
C ALA A 231 11.73 9.79 -4.03
N GLU A 232 11.62 9.20 -2.85
CA GLU A 232 11.97 9.90 -1.62
C GLU A 232 13.50 9.92 -1.44
N GLN A 233 14.01 10.80 -0.58
CA GLN A 233 15.44 11.15 -0.43
C GLN A 233 16.45 9.99 -0.53
N MET A 234 16.15 8.82 0.06
CA MET A 234 17.06 7.66 0.04
C MET A 234 16.74 6.63 -1.07
N GLY A 235 15.67 6.85 -1.84
CA GLY A 235 15.23 5.96 -2.91
C GLY A 235 15.67 6.37 -4.31
N ASN A 236 16.38 7.49 -4.44
CA ASN A 236 16.68 8.09 -5.73
C ASN A 236 17.51 7.17 -6.65
N GLU A 237 18.59 6.61 -6.14
CA GLU A 237 19.43 5.66 -6.89
C GLU A 237 18.65 4.39 -7.28
N LYS A 238 17.84 3.84 -6.35
CA LYS A 238 17.00 2.68 -6.64
C LYS A 238 16.03 2.97 -7.80
N LEU A 239 15.38 4.14 -7.79
CA LEU A 239 14.43 4.50 -8.84
C LEU A 239 15.12 4.76 -10.19
N ILE A 240 16.31 5.35 -10.20
CA ILE A 240 17.14 5.48 -11.41
C ILE A 240 17.45 4.11 -11.99
N ASN A 241 17.89 3.17 -11.14
CA ASN A 241 18.22 1.81 -11.57
C ASN A 241 16.98 1.08 -12.14
N GLU A 242 15.81 1.22 -11.51
CA GLU A 242 14.54 0.67 -12.00
C GLU A 242 14.17 1.23 -13.38
N ILE A 243 14.22 2.56 -13.56
CA ILE A 243 13.93 3.23 -14.84
C ILE A 243 14.89 2.72 -15.94
N ASN A 244 16.18 2.68 -15.65
CA ASN A 244 17.19 2.23 -16.60
C ASN A 244 17.00 0.75 -16.96
N TRP A 245 16.68 -0.09 -15.99
CA TRP A 245 16.46 -1.51 -16.17
C TRP A 245 15.22 -1.75 -17.08
N ILE A 246 14.08 -1.12 -16.80
CA ILE A 246 12.87 -1.24 -17.62
C ILE A 246 13.13 -0.73 -19.04
N ASN A 247 13.81 0.41 -19.19
CA ASN A 247 14.12 0.97 -20.51
C ASN A 247 15.07 0.09 -21.32
N ALA A 248 15.99 -0.61 -20.67
CA ALA A 248 16.93 -1.53 -21.30
C ALA A 248 16.32 -2.89 -21.72
N LEU A 249 15.09 -3.20 -21.29
CA LEU A 249 14.41 -4.43 -21.69
C LEU A 249 14.21 -4.52 -23.20
N PRO A 250 14.37 -5.71 -23.80
CA PRO A 250 13.93 -5.97 -25.16
C PRO A 250 12.42 -5.70 -25.31
N GLN A 251 12.02 -5.22 -26.49
CA GLN A 251 10.63 -4.79 -26.74
C GLN A 251 9.59 -5.89 -26.47
N ASN A 252 9.92 -7.14 -26.76
CA ASN A 252 9.06 -8.29 -26.50
C ASN A 252 8.85 -8.60 -24.99
N LEU A 253 9.71 -8.10 -24.10
CA LEU A 253 9.57 -8.28 -22.66
C LEU A 253 8.85 -7.11 -21.99
N LYS A 254 8.86 -5.92 -22.62
CA LYS A 254 8.26 -4.71 -22.03
C LYS A 254 6.76 -4.81 -21.78
N ALA A 255 6.05 -5.69 -22.50
CA ALA A 255 4.61 -5.87 -22.33
C ALA A 255 4.21 -6.38 -20.92
N ASN A 256 5.14 -7.00 -20.19
CA ASN A 256 4.92 -7.51 -18.85
C ASN A 256 5.50 -6.61 -17.74
N PHE A 257 5.88 -5.38 -18.08
CA PHE A 257 6.38 -4.37 -17.14
C PHE A 257 5.66 -3.03 -17.32
N PRO A 258 5.78 -2.11 -16.33
CA PRO A 258 5.19 -0.78 -16.47
C PRO A 258 5.68 -0.08 -17.72
N ASN A 259 4.73 0.47 -18.50
CA ASN A 259 5.07 1.30 -19.64
C ASN A 259 5.48 2.70 -19.16
N ILE A 260 6.78 3.01 -19.15
CA ILE A 260 7.28 4.32 -18.77
C ILE A 260 6.99 5.31 -19.92
N LEU A 261 6.07 6.25 -19.67
CA LEU A 261 5.64 7.26 -20.62
C LEU A 261 6.57 8.47 -20.63
N GLU A 262 6.99 8.89 -19.46
CA GLU A 262 7.87 10.03 -19.23
C GLU A 262 8.66 9.80 -17.95
N TYR A 263 9.89 10.26 -17.87
CA TYR A 263 10.71 10.15 -16.68
C TYR A 263 11.75 11.27 -16.57
N GLN A 264 12.19 11.50 -15.36
CA GLN A 264 13.31 12.37 -15.03
C GLN A 264 14.24 11.63 -14.08
N CYS A 265 15.54 11.63 -14.39
CA CYS A 265 16.59 11.18 -13.48
C CYS A 265 17.42 12.38 -13.04
N GLY A 266 17.42 12.69 -11.77
CA GLY A 266 18.18 13.79 -11.16
C GLY A 266 18.86 13.37 -9.86
N GLU A 267 19.76 14.18 -9.33
CA GLU A 267 20.48 13.87 -8.09
C GLU A 267 19.57 13.74 -6.86
N SER A 268 18.46 14.46 -6.84
CA SER A 268 17.51 14.47 -5.72
C SER A 268 16.03 14.39 -6.11
N ASN A 269 15.73 14.33 -7.40
CA ASN A 269 14.36 14.35 -7.90
C ASN A 269 14.22 13.43 -9.11
N THR A 270 14.12 12.13 -8.84
CA THR A 270 13.86 11.11 -9.86
C THR A 270 12.40 10.68 -9.81
N TRP A 271 11.77 10.62 -10.97
CA TRP A 271 10.40 10.16 -11.10
C TRP A 271 10.13 9.60 -12.50
N TYR A 272 9.07 8.80 -12.60
CA TYR A 272 8.50 8.42 -13.89
C TYR A 272 6.97 8.39 -13.86
N LEU A 273 6.37 8.52 -15.04
CA LEU A 273 4.94 8.37 -15.29
C LEU A 273 4.66 7.03 -15.98
N MET A 274 3.65 6.33 -15.54
CA MET A 274 3.12 5.11 -16.17
C MET A 274 1.59 5.14 -16.21
N PRO A 275 0.94 4.36 -17.09
CA PRO A 275 -0.51 4.17 -17.04
C PRO A 275 -0.94 3.63 -15.68
N PHE A 276 -2.10 4.05 -15.21
CA PHE A 276 -2.74 3.37 -14.10
C PHE A 276 -3.34 2.04 -14.61
N TYR A 277 -2.87 0.96 -14.02
CA TYR A 277 -3.41 -0.37 -14.25
C TYR A 277 -4.52 -0.64 -13.23
N ASP A 278 -5.80 -0.66 -13.68
CA ASP A 278 -6.95 -0.98 -12.81
C ASP A 278 -7.06 -2.51 -12.63
N LEU A 279 -6.00 -3.09 -12.08
CA LEU A 279 -5.82 -4.53 -11.87
C LEU A 279 -5.50 -4.78 -10.39
N GLU A 280 -5.99 -5.90 -9.88
CA GLU A 280 -5.61 -6.36 -8.54
C GLU A 280 -4.32 -7.17 -8.61
N ASN A 281 -3.49 -7.07 -7.56
CA ASN A 281 -2.31 -7.91 -7.48
C ASN A 281 -2.66 -9.33 -6.99
N LEU A 282 -1.73 -10.26 -7.24
CA LEU A 282 -1.92 -11.68 -6.92
C LEU A 282 -2.20 -11.91 -5.42
N ARG A 283 -1.50 -11.19 -4.54
CA ARG A 283 -1.75 -11.23 -3.08
C ARG A 283 -3.19 -10.87 -2.74
N GLU A 284 -3.70 -9.75 -3.23
CA GLU A 284 -5.07 -9.31 -2.96
C GLU A 284 -6.10 -10.31 -3.47
N LYS A 285 -5.87 -10.91 -4.64
CA LYS A 285 -6.77 -11.93 -5.19
C LYS A 285 -6.84 -13.19 -4.33
N ILE A 286 -5.72 -13.62 -3.76
CA ILE A 286 -5.66 -14.79 -2.88
C ILE A 286 -6.28 -14.45 -1.52
N LEU A 287 -5.84 -13.36 -0.87
CA LEU A 287 -6.32 -12.96 0.46
C LEU A 287 -7.82 -12.66 0.50
N SER A 288 -8.37 -12.13 -0.59
CA SER A 288 -9.82 -11.87 -0.69
C SER A 288 -10.65 -13.09 -1.06
N GLY A 289 -10.04 -14.26 -1.29
CA GLY A 289 -10.72 -15.47 -1.73
C GLY A 289 -11.22 -15.43 -3.18
N LYS A 290 -10.81 -14.44 -3.98
CA LYS A 290 -11.15 -14.36 -5.41
C LYS A 290 -10.44 -15.43 -6.23
N PHE A 291 -9.22 -15.80 -5.81
CA PHE A 291 -8.46 -16.88 -6.40
C PHE A 291 -8.37 -18.07 -5.46
N SER A 292 -8.72 -19.24 -5.99
CA SER A 292 -8.32 -20.53 -5.40
C SER A 292 -6.82 -20.77 -5.60
N SER A 293 -6.28 -21.79 -4.95
CA SER A 293 -4.90 -22.21 -5.15
C SER A 293 -4.60 -22.56 -6.62
N GLU A 294 -5.55 -23.15 -7.34
CA GLU A 294 -5.40 -23.53 -8.76
C GLU A 294 -5.36 -22.30 -9.66
N GLN A 295 -6.22 -21.30 -9.41
CA GLN A 295 -6.24 -20.05 -10.18
C GLN A 295 -4.95 -19.25 -9.94
N ALA A 296 -4.49 -19.16 -8.70
CA ALA A 296 -3.20 -18.54 -8.38
C ALA A 296 -2.06 -19.26 -9.08
N LEU A 297 -2.03 -20.60 -9.02
CA LEU A 297 -1.00 -21.42 -9.66
C LEU A 297 -0.97 -21.24 -11.18
N TYR A 298 -2.12 -21.08 -11.82
CA TYR A 298 -2.18 -20.83 -13.26
C TYR A 298 -1.35 -19.60 -13.65
N PHE A 299 -1.52 -18.48 -12.95
CA PHE A 299 -0.71 -17.28 -13.23
C PHE A 299 0.73 -17.42 -12.77
N ILE A 300 0.99 -18.08 -11.63
CA ILE A 300 2.36 -18.33 -11.17
C ILE A 300 3.13 -19.18 -12.17
N ASP A 301 2.51 -20.20 -12.77
CA ASP A 301 3.13 -21.00 -13.83
C ASP A 301 3.51 -20.15 -15.05
N LYS A 302 2.64 -19.24 -15.48
CA LYS A 302 2.93 -18.29 -16.57
C LYS A 302 4.09 -17.35 -16.21
N ILE A 303 4.14 -16.86 -14.97
CA ILE A 303 5.20 -15.97 -14.49
C ILE A 303 6.53 -16.69 -14.40
N LEU A 304 6.55 -17.91 -13.86
CA LEU A 304 7.74 -18.76 -13.83
C LEU A 304 8.23 -19.08 -15.25
N HIS A 305 7.31 -19.42 -16.16
CA HIS A 305 7.66 -19.64 -17.56
C HIS A 305 8.29 -18.39 -18.19
N PHE A 306 7.68 -17.22 -17.97
CA PHE A 306 8.23 -15.95 -18.44
C PHE A 306 9.61 -15.67 -17.83
N SER A 307 9.77 -15.85 -16.52
CA SER A 307 11.05 -15.63 -15.84
C SER A 307 12.14 -16.56 -16.39
N PHE A 308 11.90 -17.86 -16.42
CA PHE A 308 12.91 -18.84 -16.84
C PHE A 308 13.23 -18.81 -18.34
N THR A 309 12.22 -18.66 -19.19
CA THR A 309 12.41 -18.78 -20.65
C THR A 309 12.66 -17.46 -21.35
N ASN A 310 12.15 -16.34 -20.82
CA ASN A 310 12.23 -15.04 -21.45
C ASN A 310 13.20 -14.09 -20.74
N LEU A 311 13.06 -13.92 -19.44
CA LEU A 311 13.87 -12.97 -18.68
C LEU A 311 15.29 -13.52 -18.43
N ASN A 312 15.40 -14.75 -17.96
CA ASN A 312 16.67 -15.36 -17.52
C ASN A 312 17.47 -16.02 -18.65
N HIS A 313 16.79 -16.56 -19.66
CA HIS A 313 17.31 -17.60 -20.54
C HIS A 313 18.58 -17.27 -21.34
N LYS A 314 18.85 -16.04 -21.71
CA LYS A 314 20.00 -15.71 -22.59
C LYS A 314 20.90 -14.60 -22.04
N ARG A 315 20.87 -14.37 -20.72
CA ARG A 315 21.49 -13.21 -20.13
C ARG A 315 22.33 -13.54 -18.89
N SER A 316 23.00 -14.69 -18.90
CA SER A 316 23.89 -15.07 -17.80
C SER A 316 25.18 -14.26 -17.83
N LYS A 317 25.78 -14.04 -16.67
CA LYS A 317 27.02 -13.34 -16.43
C LYS A 317 27.84 -14.08 -15.40
N GLU A 318 29.16 -13.98 -15.52
CA GLU A 318 30.09 -14.52 -14.53
C GLU A 318 29.81 -13.96 -13.12
N VAL A 319 29.89 -14.82 -12.10
CA VAL A 319 29.59 -14.47 -10.71
C VAL A 319 30.81 -13.83 -10.06
N PRO A 320 30.74 -12.56 -9.58
CA PRO A 320 31.81 -11.97 -8.77
C PRO A 320 32.04 -12.76 -7.48
N LYS A 321 33.30 -12.92 -7.07
CA LYS A 321 33.65 -13.69 -5.85
C LYS A 321 32.96 -13.24 -4.58
N ASP A 322 32.66 -11.94 -4.46
CA ASP A 322 32.01 -11.35 -3.30
C ASP A 322 30.48 -11.13 -3.50
N TYR A 323 29.93 -11.67 -4.58
CA TYR A 323 28.51 -11.47 -4.93
C TYR A 323 27.57 -11.86 -3.79
N LEU A 324 27.69 -13.10 -3.29
CA LEU A 324 26.78 -13.61 -2.27
C LEU A 324 26.85 -12.77 -0.98
N PHE A 325 28.08 -12.47 -0.52
CA PHE A 325 28.28 -11.66 0.67
C PHE A 325 27.65 -10.28 0.50
N LYS A 326 27.90 -9.59 -0.61
CA LYS A 326 27.36 -8.25 -0.88
C LYS A 326 25.84 -8.22 -1.03
N LYS A 327 25.27 -9.19 -1.73
CA LYS A 327 23.83 -9.19 -2.06
C LYS A 327 22.94 -9.65 -0.90
N TYR A 328 23.44 -10.54 -0.05
CA TYR A 328 22.65 -11.14 1.01
C TYR A 328 23.20 -10.77 2.40
N PHE A 329 24.34 -11.23 2.81
CA PHE A 329 24.83 -11.11 4.18
C PHE A 329 25.10 -9.66 4.61
N ASN A 330 25.89 -8.93 3.85
CA ASN A 330 26.26 -7.55 4.17
C ASN A 330 25.03 -6.66 4.28
N ARG A 331 24.06 -6.88 3.41
CA ARG A 331 22.78 -6.17 3.43
C ARG A 331 22.00 -6.41 4.72
N VAL A 332 21.96 -7.65 5.22
CA VAL A 332 21.31 -8.00 6.50
C VAL A 332 22.06 -7.34 7.66
N LEU A 333 23.38 -7.50 7.71
CA LEU A 333 24.23 -6.97 8.79
C LEU A 333 24.11 -5.45 8.91
N GLN A 334 24.21 -4.71 7.81
CA GLN A 334 24.07 -3.24 7.79
C GLN A 334 22.69 -2.79 8.27
N ARG A 335 21.64 -3.52 7.94
CA ARG A 335 20.29 -3.17 8.37
C ARG A 335 20.03 -3.50 9.83
N MET A 336 20.62 -4.58 10.35
CA MET A 336 20.59 -4.87 11.77
C MET A 336 21.35 -3.79 12.57
N GLU A 337 22.52 -3.38 12.11
CA GLU A 337 23.30 -2.30 12.73
C GLU A 337 22.51 -0.98 12.77
N ALA A 338 21.82 -0.64 11.69
CA ALA A 338 20.97 0.55 11.65
C ALA A 338 19.79 0.51 12.66
N LEU A 339 19.42 -0.67 13.17
CA LEU A 339 18.35 -0.86 14.16
C LEU A 339 18.85 -0.89 15.61
N GLU A 340 20.14 -1.04 15.86
CA GLU A 340 20.70 -1.28 17.21
C GLU A 340 20.32 -0.21 18.25
N ASN A 341 20.06 1.02 17.82
CA ASN A 341 19.68 2.13 18.69
C ASN A 341 18.18 2.49 18.61
N ILE A 342 17.37 1.70 17.93
CA ILE A 342 15.93 1.95 17.72
C ILE A 342 15.12 1.02 18.60
N THR A 343 14.18 1.56 19.37
CA THR A 343 13.23 0.74 20.17
C THR A 343 12.24 0.04 19.22
N PRO A 344 11.93 -1.26 19.42
CA PRO A 344 12.39 -2.14 20.50
C PRO A 344 13.71 -2.89 20.20
N TYR A 345 14.35 -2.66 19.05
CA TYR A 345 15.51 -3.42 18.58
C TYR A 345 16.76 -3.25 19.44
N ASN A 346 16.93 -2.09 20.10
CA ASN A 346 17.99 -1.86 21.07
C ASN A 346 18.03 -2.91 22.21
N THR A 347 16.92 -3.58 22.46
CA THR A 347 16.81 -4.68 23.43
C THR A 347 16.80 -6.04 22.73
N ILE A 348 16.00 -6.20 21.68
CA ILE A 348 15.83 -7.46 20.97
C ILE A 348 17.16 -7.95 20.37
N LEU A 349 17.95 -7.08 19.77
CA LEU A 349 19.23 -7.45 19.16
C LEU A 349 20.35 -7.78 20.17
N LYS A 350 20.17 -7.41 21.45
CA LYS A 350 21.13 -7.72 22.53
C LYS A 350 20.83 -9.01 23.25
N ALA A 351 19.57 -9.48 23.18
CA ALA A 351 19.18 -10.74 23.82
C ALA A 351 19.97 -11.92 23.21
N LYS A 352 20.45 -12.84 24.03
CA LYS A 352 21.15 -14.05 23.57
C LYS A 352 20.17 -15.05 22.95
N HIS A 353 18.98 -15.16 23.55
CA HIS A 353 17.95 -16.11 23.16
C HIS A 353 16.65 -15.37 22.85
N ILE A 354 16.02 -15.79 21.79
CA ILE A 354 14.66 -15.40 21.42
C ILE A 354 13.75 -16.61 21.57
N ILE A 355 12.75 -16.50 22.44
CA ILE A 355 11.79 -17.57 22.68
C ILE A 355 10.53 -17.24 21.89
N ILE A 356 10.16 -18.10 20.93
CA ILE A 356 8.96 -17.91 20.10
C ILE A 356 8.04 -19.10 20.33
N ASN A 357 6.85 -18.86 20.87
CA ASN A 357 5.87 -19.90 21.15
C ASN A 357 6.49 -21.07 21.94
N GLN A 358 7.22 -20.76 23.03
CA GLN A 358 7.92 -21.69 23.94
C GLN A 358 9.17 -22.38 23.33
N LYS A 359 9.47 -22.21 22.03
CA LYS A 359 10.70 -22.74 21.44
C LYS A 359 11.82 -21.70 21.54
N ILE A 360 12.99 -22.14 22.03
CA ILE A 360 14.18 -21.29 22.20
C ILE A 360 14.98 -21.28 20.90
N TYR A 361 15.34 -20.10 20.43
CA TYR A 361 16.17 -19.86 19.26
C TYR A 361 17.41 -19.02 19.65
N PRO A 362 18.54 -19.21 18.97
CA PRO A 362 19.60 -18.21 18.98
C PRO A 362 19.11 -16.88 18.43
N ASN A 363 19.75 -15.77 18.80
CA ASN A 363 19.44 -14.48 18.19
C ASN A 363 19.77 -14.48 16.69
N LEU A 364 19.06 -13.66 15.92
CA LEU A 364 19.24 -13.58 14.46
C LEU A 364 20.69 -13.36 14.05
N LYS A 365 21.45 -12.51 14.76
CA LYS A 365 22.85 -12.25 14.47
C LYS A 365 23.72 -13.52 14.56
N GLU A 366 23.46 -14.37 15.55
CA GLU A 366 24.14 -15.65 15.68
C GLU A 366 23.80 -16.62 14.54
N LEU A 367 22.51 -16.68 14.18
CA LEU A 367 22.05 -17.52 13.05
C LEU A 367 22.69 -17.08 11.73
N ILE A 368 22.76 -15.76 11.47
CA ILE A 368 23.44 -15.21 10.28
C ILE A 368 24.92 -15.56 10.28
N ASN A 369 25.61 -15.43 11.42
CA ASN A 369 27.03 -15.77 11.52
C ASN A 369 27.29 -17.27 11.26
N LYS A 370 26.38 -18.16 11.71
CA LYS A 370 26.46 -19.60 11.39
C LYS A 370 26.28 -19.87 9.89
N LEU A 371 25.37 -19.15 9.22
CA LEU A 371 25.18 -19.26 7.78
C LEU A 371 26.38 -18.72 6.99
N ILE A 372 27.02 -17.62 7.47
CA ILE A 372 28.26 -17.10 6.88
C ILE A 372 29.38 -18.14 7.00
N ALA A 373 29.60 -18.69 8.20
CA ALA A 373 30.62 -19.70 8.42
C ALA A 373 30.42 -20.94 7.54
N PHE A 374 29.16 -21.42 7.43
CA PHE A 374 28.81 -22.53 6.56
C PHE A 374 29.13 -22.23 5.08
N GLU A 375 28.79 -21.03 4.61
CA GLU A 375 29.09 -20.62 3.23
C GLU A 375 30.59 -20.49 2.97
N GLU A 376 31.36 -19.90 3.92
CA GLU A 376 32.82 -19.76 3.81
C GLU A 376 33.52 -21.12 3.72
N GLU A 377 33.00 -22.14 4.41
CA GLU A 377 33.54 -23.49 4.38
C GLU A 377 33.12 -24.27 3.12
N SER A 378 31.85 -24.17 2.72
CA SER A 378 31.25 -25.03 1.71
C SER A 378 31.12 -24.41 0.32
N GLY A 379 30.95 -23.08 0.23
CA GLY A 379 30.54 -22.41 -1.00
C GLY A 379 29.15 -22.82 -1.52
N PHE A 380 28.32 -23.40 -0.65
CA PHE A 380 27.09 -24.09 -1.02
C PHE A 380 26.04 -23.17 -1.68
N PHE A 381 25.86 -21.96 -1.15
CA PHE A 381 24.86 -21.01 -1.64
C PHE A 381 25.35 -20.20 -2.84
N THR A 382 26.65 -20.20 -3.11
CA THR A 382 27.21 -19.47 -4.26
C THR A 382 26.57 -19.95 -5.57
N PRO A 383 25.93 -19.06 -6.35
CA PRO A 383 25.27 -19.44 -7.59
C PRO A 383 26.31 -19.75 -8.68
N LYS A 384 25.96 -20.61 -9.63
CA LYS A 384 26.81 -20.95 -10.78
C LYS A 384 26.87 -19.81 -11.81
N GLU A 385 25.82 -19.03 -11.91
CA GLU A 385 25.68 -17.94 -12.88
C GLU A 385 24.73 -16.86 -12.36
N LEU A 386 24.78 -15.69 -12.96
CA LEU A 386 23.83 -14.62 -12.75
C LEU A 386 22.99 -14.43 -14.01
N VAL A 387 21.73 -14.07 -13.81
CA VAL A 387 20.74 -13.87 -14.86
C VAL A 387 20.08 -12.49 -14.72
N MET A 388 19.42 -12.04 -15.77
CA MET A 388 18.51 -10.90 -15.64
C MET A 388 17.29 -11.38 -14.84
N ALA A 389 17.06 -10.77 -13.68
CA ALA A 389 15.96 -11.12 -12.78
C ALA A 389 15.17 -9.87 -12.40
N HIS A 390 13.95 -10.04 -11.94
CA HIS A 390 13.10 -8.96 -11.44
C HIS A 390 13.65 -8.34 -10.13
N GLY A 391 14.11 -9.21 -9.24
CA GLY A 391 14.74 -8.83 -7.96
C GLY A 391 13.76 -8.47 -6.84
N ASP A 392 12.44 -8.44 -7.09
CA ASP A 392 11.42 -8.21 -6.06
C ASP A 392 10.09 -8.90 -6.42
N LEU A 393 10.15 -10.16 -6.85
CA LEU A 393 9.04 -10.91 -7.43
C LEU A 393 8.14 -11.56 -6.36
N HIS A 394 7.64 -10.78 -5.39
CA HIS A 394 6.62 -11.24 -4.46
C HIS A 394 5.21 -10.94 -4.97
N PHE A 395 4.17 -11.60 -4.42
CA PHE A 395 2.81 -11.59 -4.97
C PHE A 395 2.18 -10.19 -5.05
N GLN A 396 2.56 -9.27 -4.21
CA GLN A 396 2.08 -7.88 -4.27
C GLN A 396 2.55 -7.14 -5.53
N ASN A 397 3.73 -7.48 -6.05
CA ASN A 397 4.30 -6.83 -7.23
C ASN A 397 3.82 -7.43 -8.56
N ILE A 398 2.85 -8.34 -8.51
CA ILE A 398 2.31 -9.05 -9.67
C ILE A 398 0.86 -8.62 -9.87
N LEU A 399 0.59 -7.78 -10.85
CA LEU A 399 -0.78 -7.43 -11.25
C LEU A 399 -1.33 -8.49 -12.20
N ILE A 400 -2.58 -8.89 -12.01
CA ILE A 400 -3.24 -9.93 -12.79
C ILE A 400 -4.29 -9.33 -13.72
N ASP A 401 -4.12 -9.55 -15.01
CA ASP A 401 -5.07 -9.17 -16.05
C ASP A 401 -5.82 -10.42 -16.56
N GLU A 402 -6.90 -10.78 -15.86
CA GLU A 402 -7.71 -11.95 -16.21
C GLU A 402 -8.39 -11.82 -17.58
N LEU A 403 -8.74 -10.58 -17.97
CA LEU A 403 -9.45 -10.34 -19.24
C LEU A 403 -8.56 -10.61 -20.45
N ASN A 404 -7.28 -10.24 -20.36
CA ASN A 404 -6.30 -10.45 -21.43
C ASN A 404 -5.42 -11.67 -21.17
N ASP A 405 -5.71 -12.44 -20.14
CA ASP A 405 -4.93 -13.61 -19.72
C ASP A 405 -3.43 -13.29 -19.60
N ASN A 406 -3.11 -12.18 -18.93
CA ASN A 406 -1.76 -11.62 -18.84
C ASN A 406 -1.46 -11.13 -17.41
N PHE A 407 -0.22 -10.64 -17.19
CA PHE A 407 0.23 -10.08 -15.92
C PHE A 407 1.19 -8.90 -16.18
N ILE A 408 1.34 -8.04 -15.15
CA ILE A 408 2.31 -6.94 -15.15
C ILE A 408 3.14 -7.05 -13.87
N LEU A 409 4.45 -7.04 -14.02
CA LEU A 409 5.42 -7.11 -12.93
C LEU A 409 5.86 -5.70 -12.54
N LEU A 410 5.50 -5.28 -11.34
CA LEU A 410 5.79 -3.95 -10.80
C LEU A 410 7.09 -3.96 -9.99
N ASP A 411 7.72 -2.80 -9.86
CA ASP A 411 8.82 -2.55 -8.94
C ASP A 411 10.05 -3.46 -9.14
N PRO A 412 10.54 -3.68 -10.37
CA PRO A 412 11.78 -4.40 -10.55
C PRO A 412 12.90 -3.67 -9.80
N ARG A 413 13.81 -4.45 -9.20
CA ARG A 413 14.86 -3.88 -8.35
C ARG A 413 15.85 -2.99 -9.10
N GLY A 414 15.99 -3.20 -10.41
CA GLY A 414 16.92 -2.45 -11.23
C GLY A 414 18.37 -2.95 -11.18
N ASP A 415 18.64 -4.03 -10.44
CA ASP A 415 19.93 -4.71 -10.50
C ASP A 415 20.08 -5.39 -11.87
N ALA A 416 21.22 -5.16 -12.53
CA ALA A 416 21.43 -5.72 -13.88
C ALA A 416 21.50 -7.24 -13.88
N TRP A 417 22.07 -7.82 -12.82
CA TRP A 417 22.35 -9.23 -12.69
C TRP A 417 22.12 -9.73 -11.27
N LEU A 418 21.32 -10.79 -11.13
CA LEU A 418 21.03 -11.48 -9.89
C LEU A 418 21.11 -13.00 -10.13
N ASP A 419 21.18 -13.78 -9.07
CA ASP A 419 20.99 -15.22 -9.18
C ASP A 419 19.49 -15.58 -9.28
N ILE A 420 19.22 -16.77 -9.81
CA ILE A 420 17.86 -17.24 -10.03
C ILE A 420 17.09 -17.43 -8.71
N TYR A 421 17.82 -17.78 -7.62
CA TYR A 421 17.21 -18.01 -6.30
C TYR A 421 16.72 -16.70 -5.67
N TYR A 422 17.23 -15.57 -6.13
CA TYR A 422 16.78 -14.25 -5.64
C TYR A 422 15.30 -14.05 -5.90
N ASP A 423 14.81 -14.28 -7.13
CA ASP A 423 13.39 -14.18 -7.48
C ASP A 423 12.58 -15.34 -6.91
N LEU A 424 13.10 -16.56 -6.90
CA LEU A 424 12.44 -17.67 -6.24
C LEU A 424 12.27 -17.43 -4.73
N GLY A 425 13.29 -16.90 -4.06
CA GLY A 425 13.21 -16.48 -2.65
C GLY A 425 12.13 -15.41 -2.42
N LYS A 426 11.88 -14.55 -3.40
CA LYS A 426 10.78 -13.56 -3.31
C LYS A 426 9.39 -14.19 -3.49
N ILE A 427 9.26 -15.19 -4.35
CA ILE A 427 8.03 -16.00 -4.45
C ILE A 427 7.80 -16.78 -3.14
N TRP A 428 8.86 -17.43 -2.60
CA TRP A 428 8.81 -18.11 -1.29
C TRP A 428 8.47 -17.19 -0.15
N HIS A 429 8.97 -15.99 -0.18
CA HIS A 429 8.66 -14.91 0.77
C HIS A 429 7.14 -14.72 0.92
N SER A 430 6.36 -14.78 -0.19
CA SER A 430 4.90 -14.77 -0.13
C SER A 430 4.31 -16.11 0.33
N CYS A 431 4.66 -17.23 -0.33
CA CYS A 431 3.92 -18.50 -0.15
C CYS A 431 4.43 -19.41 0.97
N ASN A 432 5.70 -19.30 1.39
CA ASN A 432 6.28 -20.11 2.48
C ASN A 432 6.45 -19.28 3.76
N GLY A 433 7.13 -18.15 3.68
CA GLY A 433 7.33 -17.26 4.82
C GLY A 433 6.09 -16.43 5.21
N LEU A 434 5.03 -16.48 4.40
CA LEU A 434 3.75 -15.81 4.63
C LEU A 434 3.91 -14.29 4.87
N TYR A 435 4.82 -13.66 4.15
CA TYR A 435 5.01 -12.20 4.17
C TYR A 435 3.73 -11.44 3.95
N ASP A 436 2.86 -11.97 3.08
CA ASP A 436 1.59 -11.36 2.74
C ASP A 436 0.69 -11.19 3.98
N PHE A 437 0.76 -12.12 4.95
CA PHE A 437 0.01 -12.05 6.20
C PHE A 437 0.58 -10.99 7.15
N ILE A 438 1.91 -10.93 7.27
CA ILE A 438 2.59 -9.92 8.07
C ILE A 438 2.34 -8.52 7.50
N HIS A 439 2.42 -8.39 6.17
CA HIS A 439 2.25 -7.11 5.48
C HIS A 439 0.82 -6.58 5.52
N THR A 440 -0.17 -7.44 5.69
CA THR A 440 -1.61 -7.07 5.77
C THR A 440 -2.19 -7.11 7.18
N GLU A 441 -1.35 -7.21 8.20
CA GLU A 441 -1.76 -7.20 9.62
C GLU A 441 -2.63 -8.39 10.03
N LEU A 442 -2.50 -9.52 9.33
CA LEU A 442 -3.13 -10.79 9.73
C LEU A 442 -2.30 -11.51 10.81
N SER A 443 -1.04 -11.12 10.99
CA SER A 443 -0.17 -11.65 12.01
C SER A 443 -0.29 -10.87 13.32
N GLU A 444 -0.16 -11.58 14.44
CA GLU A 444 -0.17 -11.01 15.76
C GLU A 444 1.09 -11.42 16.55
N MET A 445 1.58 -10.51 17.38
CA MET A 445 2.70 -10.75 18.28
C MET A 445 2.48 -10.03 19.60
N THR A 446 2.86 -10.72 20.70
CA THR A 446 2.92 -10.12 22.04
C THR A 446 4.21 -10.53 22.74
N ILE A 447 4.81 -9.62 23.50
CA ILE A 447 5.94 -9.92 24.38
C ILE A 447 5.36 -10.46 25.68
N LEU A 448 5.71 -11.71 26.04
CA LEU A 448 5.26 -12.37 27.25
C LEU A 448 6.20 -12.11 28.44
N LYS A 449 7.51 -12.15 28.18
CA LYS A 449 8.54 -11.95 29.19
C LYS A 449 9.78 -11.35 28.55
N GLN A 450 10.46 -10.51 29.30
CA GLN A 450 11.74 -9.91 28.89
C GLN A 450 12.66 -9.90 30.09
N ASP A 451 13.84 -10.47 29.95
CA ASP A 451 14.94 -10.39 30.90
C ASP A 451 16.25 -9.98 30.17
N ASN A 452 17.37 -9.99 30.89
CA ASN A 452 18.64 -9.50 30.33
C ASN A 452 19.20 -10.36 29.19
N ASP A 453 18.91 -11.65 29.19
CA ASP A 453 19.48 -12.62 28.25
C ASP A 453 18.45 -13.20 27.28
N SER A 454 17.15 -13.05 27.55
CA SER A 454 16.10 -13.64 26.73
C SER A 454 14.83 -12.76 26.62
N ILE A 455 14.16 -12.89 25.48
CA ILE A 455 12.85 -12.28 25.26
C ILE A 455 11.91 -13.36 24.74
N GLU A 456 10.74 -13.48 25.37
CA GLU A 456 9.71 -14.45 25.00
C GLU A 456 8.55 -13.78 24.29
N PHE A 457 8.20 -14.33 23.13
CA PHE A 457 7.13 -13.87 22.26
C PHE A 457 6.07 -14.95 22.09
N ASN A 458 4.81 -14.53 22.10
CA ASN A 458 3.75 -15.25 21.41
C ASN A 458 3.60 -14.68 20.02
N PHE A 459 3.71 -15.51 18.98
CA PHE A 459 3.69 -15.07 17.57
C PHE A 459 2.82 -15.99 16.74
N THR A 460 1.84 -15.42 16.05
CA THR A 460 0.92 -16.13 15.16
C THR A 460 0.88 -15.41 13.82
N LEU A 461 1.02 -16.18 12.71
CA LEU A 461 0.95 -15.61 11.37
C LEU A 461 -0.49 -15.33 10.94
N SER A 462 -1.43 -16.22 11.29
CA SER A 462 -2.87 -16.03 11.09
C SER A 462 -3.65 -17.12 11.82
N ASP A 463 -4.88 -16.81 12.24
CA ASP A 463 -5.85 -17.79 12.74
C ASP A 463 -6.71 -18.41 11.62
N ASP A 464 -6.65 -17.88 10.41
CA ASP A 464 -7.39 -18.40 9.25
C ASP A 464 -6.70 -19.65 8.65
N LYS A 465 -7.12 -20.82 9.12
CA LYS A 465 -6.57 -22.12 8.71
C LYS A 465 -6.81 -22.42 7.23
N GLU A 466 -7.94 -21.98 6.65
CA GLU A 466 -8.24 -22.21 5.24
C GLU A 466 -7.35 -21.35 4.34
N LEU A 467 -7.07 -20.13 4.74
CA LEU A 467 -6.15 -19.27 4.04
C LEU A 467 -4.71 -19.79 4.10
N ILE A 468 -4.24 -20.23 5.29
CA ILE A 468 -2.93 -20.88 5.45
C ILE A 468 -2.83 -22.09 4.52
N LYS A 469 -3.85 -22.96 4.50
CA LYS A 469 -3.88 -24.15 3.64
C LYS A 469 -3.85 -23.79 2.15
N THR A 470 -4.51 -22.68 1.76
CA THR A 470 -4.44 -22.17 0.38
C THR A 470 -3.00 -21.83 -0.01
N TYR A 471 -2.26 -21.12 0.85
CA TYR A 471 -0.85 -20.79 0.60
C TYR A 471 0.07 -22.02 0.62
N GLU A 472 -0.20 -23.00 1.49
CA GLU A 472 0.50 -24.30 1.49
C GLU A 472 0.28 -25.06 0.20
N ASN A 473 -0.95 -25.12 -0.31
CA ASN A 473 -1.28 -25.76 -1.58
C ASN A 473 -0.55 -25.07 -2.75
N ILE A 474 -0.52 -23.74 -2.77
CA ILE A 474 0.22 -22.96 -3.76
C ILE A 474 1.72 -23.32 -3.69
N LYS A 475 2.33 -23.27 -2.50
CA LYS A 475 3.74 -23.64 -2.30
C LYS A 475 4.06 -25.04 -2.84
N ASN A 476 3.29 -26.03 -2.41
CA ASN A 476 3.50 -27.42 -2.81
C ASN A 476 3.35 -27.61 -4.33
N ALA A 477 2.41 -26.91 -4.93
CA ALA A 477 2.23 -26.95 -6.38
C ALA A 477 3.38 -26.26 -7.14
N ILE A 478 3.94 -25.16 -6.62
CA ILE A 478 5.13 -24.51 -7.16
C ILE A 478 6.33 -25.47 -7.09
N ILE A 479 6.54 -26.15 -5.95
CA ILE A 479 7.61 -27.15 -5.82
C ILE A 479 7.49 -28.18 -6.94
N LYS A 480 6.30 -28.75 -7.13
CA LYS A 480 6.05 -29.72 -8.21
C LYS A 480 6.34 -29.16 -9.61
N LEU A 481 5.97 -27.91 -9.89
CA LEU A 481 6.30 -27.26 -11.16
C LEU A 481 7.81 -27.12 -11.37
N LEU A 482 8.53 -26.69 -10.33
CA LEU A 482 9.99 -26.50 -10.38
C LEU A 482 10.72 -27.81 -10.55
N GLU A 483 10.26 -28.89 -9.92
CA GLU A 483 10.86 -30.24 -10.04
C GLU A 483 10.52 -30.95 -11.34
N THR A 484 9.44 -30.58 -12.02
CA THR A 484 9.01 -31.25 -13.25
C THR A 484 9.20 -30.39 -14.49
N LYS A 485 8.44 -29.30 -14.58
CA LYS A 485 8.39 -28.42 -15.76
C LYS A 485 9.66 -27.58 -15.93
N PHE A 486 10.24 -27.12 -14.84
CA PHE A 486 11.40 -26.19 -14.84
C PHE A 486 12.69 -26.80 -14.29
N ALA A 487 12.71 -28.12 -14.05
CA ALA A 487 13.88 -28.81 -13.50
C ALA A 487 15.14 -28.63 -14.36
N LYS A 488 14.97 -28.55 -15.69
CA LYS A 488 16.07 -28.37 -16.64
C LYS A 488 16.65 -26.96 -16.59
N GLU A 489 15.80 -25.95 -16.43
CA GLU A 489 16.19 -24.54 -16.32
C GLU A 489 16.88 -24.26 -14.99
N LEU A 490 16.40 -24.87 -13.89
CA LEU A 490 17.04 -24.78 -12.57
C LEU A 490 18.40 -25.46 -12.53
N ASN A 491 18.49 -26.67 -13.08
CA ASN A 491 19.70 -27.51 -13.16
C ASN A 491 20.56 -27.55 -11.86
N ASP A 492 19.87 -27.58 -10.71
CA ASP A 492 20.49 -27.62 -9.38
C ASP A 492 19.66 -28.50 -8.43
N GLN A 493 20.26 -29.61 -7.94
CA GLN A 493 19.59 -30.51 -6.99
C GLN A 493 19.32 -29.81 -5.61
N ASN A 494 20.10 -28.83 -5.29
CA ASN A 494 19.99 -28.07 -4.03
C ASN A 494 19.17 -26.79 -4.15
N TRP A 495 18.41 -26.63 -5.24
CA TRP A 495 17.65 -25.41 -5.56
C TRP A 495 16.75 -24.96 -4.41
N LEU A 496 16.09 -25.91 -3.72
CA LEU A 496 15.16 -25.57 -2.64
C LEU A 496 15.89 -24.94 -1.45
N LEU A 497 17.02 -25.51 -1.01
CA LEU A 497 17.81 -24.95 0.10
C LEU A 497 18.39 -23.58 -0.25
N LYS A 498 18.82 -23.37 -1.49
CA LYS A 498 19.27 -22.06 -1.97
C LYS A 498 18.14 -21.04 -2.03
N THR A 499 16.93 -21.50 -2.40
CA THR A 499 15.72 -20.66 -2.37
C THR A 499 15.33 -20.29 -0.93
N LEU A 500 15.36 -21.26 0.00
CA LEU A 500 15.12 -21.00 1.43
C LEU A 500 16.16 -20.06 2.04
N PHE A 501 17.43 -20.16 1.63
CA PHE A 501 18.45 -19.20 2.00
C PHE A 501 18.11 -17.79 1.52
N ALA A 502 17.79 -17.62 0.24
CA ALA A 502 17.41 -16.33 -0.32
C ALA A 502 16.18 -15.75 0.38
N GLU A 503 15.15 -16.56 0.66
CA GLU A 503 13.97 -16.18 1.43
C GLU A 503 14.33 -15.68 2.82
N ALA A 504 15.11 -16.45 3.60
CA ALA A 504 15.52 -16.08 4.95
C ALA A 504 16.28 -14.74 4.96
N MET A 505 17.19 -14.53 4.01
CA MET A 505 17.93 -13.29 3.85
C MET A 505 17.01 -12.12 3.44
N HIS A 506 16.01 -12.37 2.63
CA HIS A 506 15.01 -11.36 2.29
C HIS A 506 14.24 -10.90 3.54
N PHE A 507 13.73 -11.83 4.35
CA PHE A 507 13.07 -11.51 5.62
C PHE A 507 13.99 -10.74 6.57
N ALA A 508 15.20 -11.26 6.80
CA ALA A 508 16.18 -10.65 7.70
C ALA A 508 16.60 -9.23 7.28
N SER A 509 16.36 -8.86 6.03
CA SER A 509 16.70 -7.52 5.52
C SER A 509 15.54 -6.51 5.52
N LEU A 510 14.31 -6.88 5.93
CA LEU A 510 13.13 -6.02 5.75
C LEU A 510 12.76 -5.15 6.96
N MET A 511 13.11 -5.56 8.16
CA MET A 511 12.71 -4.91 9.42
C MET A 511 12.82 -3.38 9.42
N HIS A 512 13.95 -2.85 8.96
CA HIS A 512 14.25 -1.42 8.92
C HIS A 512 13.22 -0.61 8.12
N PHE A 513 12.72 -1.15 7.02
CA PHE A 513 11.77 -0.44 6.16
C PHE A 513 10.41 -0.29 6.81
N HIS A 514 9.94 -1.33 7.48
CA HIS A 514 8.63 -1.33 8.11
C HIS A 514 8.54 -0.40 9.32
N LEU A 515 9.63 -0.20 10.05
CA LEU A 515 9.69 0.81 11.12
C LEU A 515 9.52 2.24 10.61
N LYS A 516 10.14 2.55 9.46
CA LYS A 516 10.18 3.92 8.94
C LYS A 516 8.83 4.36 8.34
N TYR A 517 8.12 3.48 7.67
CA TYR A 517 6.95 3.84 6.87
C TYR A 517 5.62 3.55 7.55
N ASP A 518 5.52 2.46 8.30
CA ASP A 518 4.22 2.03 8.80
C ASP A 518 3.93 2.53 10.21
N GLY A 519 4.95 2.98 10.96
CA GLY A 519 4.81 3.32 12.38
C GLY A 519 4.26 2.16 13.22
N ILE A 520 4.28 0.94 12.66
CA ILE A 520 3.74 -0.28 13.25
C ILE A 520 4.92 -1.14 13.70
N GLU A 521 5.33 -0.94 14.95
CA GLU A 521 6.42 -1.71 15.58
C GLU A 521 6.18 -3.21 15.48
N ASN A 522 4.92 -3.65 15.61
CA ASN A 522 4.54 -5.06 15.57
C ASN A 522 4.88 -5.74 14.25
N ARG A 523 4.60 -5.12 13.10
CA ARG A 523 4.91 -5.69 11.78
C ARG A 523 6.40 -5.92 11.61
N SER A 524 7.22 -4.95 11.96
CA SER A 524 8.68 -5.05 11.90
C SER A 524 9.20 -6.17 12.79
N VAL A 525 8.69 -6.31 14.01
CA VAL A 525 9.06 -7.40 14.92
C VAL A 525 8.56 -8.76 14.41
N CYS A 526 7.36 -8.85 13.84
CA CYS A 526 6.89 -10.08 13.19
C CYS A 526 7.84 -10.55 12.08
N LEU A 527 8.35 -9.64 11.25
CA LEU A 527 9.36 -9.95 10.22
C LEU A 527 10.66 -10.46 10.84
N TYR A 528 11.08 -9.88 11.96
CA TYR A 528 12.26 -10.33 12.70
C TYR A 528 12.08 -11.76 13.23
N LEU A 529 10.95 -12.05 13.88
CA LEU A 529 10.64 -13.38 14.43
C LEU A 529 10.56 -14.42 13.31
N GLN A 530 9.91 -14.09 12.20
CA GLN A 530 9.83 -14.97 11.04
C GLN A 530 11.22 -15.23 10.42
N SER A 531 12.10 -14.22 10.37
CA SER A 531 13.46 -14.43 9.88
C SER A 531 14.27 -15.41 10.75
N ILE A 532 14.09 -15.38 12.08
CA ILE A 532 14.71 -16.34 13.01
C ILE A 532 14.22 -17.76 12.71
N ILE A 533 12.90 -17.95 12.59
CA ILE A 533 12.30 -19.25 12.29
C ILE A 533 12.85 -19.81 10.99
N LEU A 534 12.92 -19.00 9.94
CA LEU A 534 13.42 -19.42 8.62
C LEU A 534 14.93 -19.73 8.64
N CYS A 535 15.74 -18.92 9.33
CA CYS A 535 17.18 -19.19 9.46
C CYS A 535 17.46 -20.46 10.28
N ASP A 536 16.74 -20.69 11.38
CA ASP A 536 16.87 -21.91 12.19
C ASP A 536 16.45 -23.15 11.41
N TYR A 537 15.32 -23.07 10.69
CA TYR A 537 14.86 -24.13 9.80
C TYR A 537 15.90 -24.48 8.72
N LEU A 538 16.46 -23.45 8.07
CA LEU A 538 17.50 -23.64 7.04
C LEU A 538 18.74 -24.32 7.65
N LEU A 539 19.28 -23.82 8.75
CA LEU A 539 20.45 -24.40 9.41
C LEU A 539 20.23 -25.86 9.84
N THR A 540 19.02 -26.19 10.31
CA THR A 540 18.65 -27.56 10.66
C THR A 540 18.72 -28.50 9.44
N ASN A 541 18.28 -28.02 8.26
CA ASN A 541 18.29 -28.83 7.03
C ASN A 541 19.67 -28.90 6.36
N LEU A 542 20.63 -28.07 6.76
CA LEU A 542 22.01 -28.11 6.30
C LEU A 542 22.89 -29.10 7.08
N GLN A 543 22.46 -29.61 8.25
CA GLN A 543 23.23 -30.53 9.11
C GLN A 543 23.51 -31.90 8.51
N GLY A 544 23.01 -32.19 7.33
CA GLY A 544 23.22 -33.48 6.63
C GLY A 544 24.00 -33.36 5.33
N ILE A 545 24.46 -32.15 5.02
CA ILE A 545 25.20 -31.83 3.80
C ILE A 545 26.66 -31.51 4.17
#